data_6347d909fb75f47f9dcb4d2bbcb7f09b
#
_entry.id   6347d909fb75f47f9dcb4d2bbcb7f09b
#
_cell.length_a   1.000
_cell.length_b   1.000
_cell.length_c   1.000
_cell.angle_alpha   90.00
_cell.angle_beta   90.00
_cell.angle_gamma   90.00
#
_symmetry.space_group_name_H-M   'P 1'
#
loop_
_entity.id
_entity.type
_entity.pdbx_description
1 polymer ?
#
loop_
_entity_poly.entity_id
_entity_poly.type
_entity_poly.pdbx_seq_one_letter_code
_entity_poly.pdbx_strand_id
1 'polypeptide(L)'
;MENNSSKLGLIKKAFYIWAVQYHFVIPKDILKMYVHKFRHESENISKYGQRFFDPSSEKDYKKWLTLQEYKKKDGLYTDITFVGRNVSNLNANGLAAVSMDTMNTSRIHTSYTCLVGEGIHLYESFFAYLNECDCDAIYFDSDLYVNGERKSPKCKPDFSYHTLRGFNYIGNLVIVKTELLKQFDGKEVDIYRYLLELSDQKIEWKHISKIVYGEAEDTFNVYPLKSYIDEHHIPCKLMMHSDYAYLSYPVKEEPLVSIMIPTKDGVEDLKKCIDSIFDKSTYRNFEIIIIDNNSEKEETFTYFKELQEKHDNVHVHALNIPFNFSIINNKAVEYSHGEYVVLMNNDTEVITKDWLEKMLGYAQQENVGSVGVKLYYGDDSIQHGGIITGKGGGFAHRYYRKPHNEKGYMHTLDIPNDVACCTAACLMVSKKKYLEVGGMNEELTVQFNDVDLGLKLLEHGYFNVFIPDVELYHYESKSRGIDKDPKAVERFMSEVNYAKENYAKWLVHDPFYNDNFDKNYDYMLIVGTGSN
;
A
#
# COMPACT_ATOMS: atom_id res chain seq x y z
N MET A 1 -46.43 12.03 15.55
CA MET A 1 -45.31 12.41 14.62
C MET A 1 -43.90 12.09 15.17
N GLU A 2 -43.75 11.71 16.44
CA GLU A 2 -42.46 11.43 17.06
C GLU A 2 -41.83 10.05 16.73
N ASN A 3 -42.62 9.12 16.20
CA ASN A 3 -42.14 7.74 15.95
C ASN A 3 -41.40 7.55 14.61
N ASN A 4 -41.43 8.55 13.70
CA ASN A 4 -40.74 8.46 12.40
C ASN A 4 -39.30 8.94 12.43
N SER A 5 -38.91 9.83 13.35
CA SER A 5 -37.53 10.33 13.48
C SER A 5 -36.59 9.28 14.08
N SER A 6 -37.09 8.45 15.00
CA SER A 6 -36.32 7.37 15.63
C SER A 6 -36.08 6.19 14.67
N LYS A 7 -37.08 5.82 13.85
CA LYS A 7 -36.94 4.78 12.82
C LYS A 7 -35.95 5.20 11.71
N LEU A 8 -36.00 6.46 11.28
CA LEU A 8 -35.07 7.00 10.29
C LEU A 8 -33.63 7.06 10.82
N GLY A 9 -33.47 7.36 12.11
CA GLY A 9 -32.19 7.33 12.82
C GLY A 9 -31.61 5.92 12.91
N LEU A 10 -32.44 4.91 13.22
CA LEU A 10 -32.06 3.50 13.28
C LEU A 10 -31.69 2.95 11.88
N ILE A 11 -32.45 3.28 10.86
CA ILE A 11 -32.17 2.88 9.47
C ILE A 11 -30.85 3.51 8.97
N LYS A 12 -30.60 4.78 9.27
CA LYS A 12 -29.32 5.45 8.95
C LYS A 12 -28.13 4.79 9.66
N LYS A 13 -28.31 4.44 10.93
CA LYS A 13 -27.26 3.78 11.75
C LYS A 13 -27.00 2.35 11.26
N ALA A 14 -28.06 1.58 10.95
CA ALA A 14 -27.95 0.24 10.39
C ALA A 14 -27.32 0.24 8.99
N PHE A 15 -27.66 1.21 8.14
CA PHE A 15 -27.09 1.35 6.81
C PHE A 15 -25.61 1.81 6.85
N TYR A 16 -25.24 2.70 7.78
CA TYR A 16 -23.86 3.10 8.00
C TYR A 16 -23.02 1.92 8.49
N ILE A 17 -23.53 1.14 9.45
CA ILE A 17 -22.86 -0.06 9.98
C ILE A 17 -22.71 -1.10 8.87
N TRP A 18 -23.77 -1.34 8.08
CA TRP A 18 -23.71 -2.24 6.94
C TRP A 18 -22.69 -1.77 5.89
N ALA A 19 -22.67 -0.49 5.54
CA ALA A 19 -21.73 0.08 4.59
C ALA A 19 -20.27 -0.05 5.05
N VAL A 20 -20.00 0.14 6.35
CA VAL A 20 -18.65 0.00 6.94
C VAL A 20 -18.26 -1.48 7.05
N GLN A 21 -19.18 -2.36 7.46
CA GLN A 21 -18.92 -3.80 7.62
C GLN A 21 -18.65 -4.52 6.28
N TYR A 22 -19.20 -4.01 5.17
CA TYR A 22 -18.92 -4.53 3.82
C TYR A 22 -17.89 -3.70 3.05
N HIS A 23 -17.12 -2.85 3.75
CA HIS A 23 -16.20 -1.91 3.10
C HIS A 23 -16.86 -1.03 2.02
N PHE A 24 -18.20 -0.97 2.00
CA PHE A 24 -18.95 0.01 1.24
C PHE A 24 -18.93 1.33 2.00
N VAL A 25 -17.82 2.05 1.88
CA VAL A 25 -17.81 3.43 2.32
C VAL A 25 -18.64 4.21 1.32
N ILE A 26 -19.90 4.44 1.67
CA ILE A 26 -20.65 5.51 1.01
C ILE A 26 -20.19 6.81 1.67
N PRO A 27 -19.41 7.65 0.98
CA PRO A 27 -19.02 8.93 1.52
C PRO A 27 -20.26 9.67 2.02
N LYS A 28 -20.07 10.47 3.09
CA LYS A 28 -21.16 11.34 3.59
C LYS A 28 -21.83 12.11 2.47
N ASP A 29 -21.08 12.44 1.43
CA ASP A 29 -21.55 13.18 0.26
C ASP A 29 -22.43 12.33 -0.67
N ILE A 30 -22.11 11.03 -0.89
CA ILE A 30 -23.04 10.12 -1.61
C ILE A 30 -24.30 9.85 -0.80
N LEU A 31 -24.17 9.64 0.50
CA LEU A 31 -25.36 9.51 1.34
C LEU A 31 -26.23 10.78 1.29
N LYS A 32 -25.59 11.96 1.32
CA LYS A 32 -26.26 13.25 1.11
C LYS A 32 -26.85 13.34 -0.30
N MET A 33 -26.13 12.91 -1.34
CA MET A 33 -26.62 12.87 -2.72
C MET A 33 -27.85 11.98 -2.86
N TYR A 34 -27.87 10.79 -2.27
CA TYR A 34 -29.04 9.92 -2.25
C TYR A 34 -30.18 10.52 -1.44
N VAL A 35 -29.92 11.17 -0.31
CA VAL A 35 -30.94 11.87 0.49
C VAL A 35 -31.52 13.05 -0.30
N HIS A 36 -30.70 13.81 -1.04
CA HIS A 36 -31.16 14.90 -1.91
C HIS A 36 -31.92 14.38 -3.13
N LYS A 37 -31.48 13.28 -3.75
CA LYS A 37 -32.18 12.60 -4.84
C LYS A 37 -33.58 12.12 -4.40
N PHE A 38 -33.69 11.59 -3.18
CA PHE A 38 -34.98 11.21 -2.58
C PHE A 38 -35.86 12.41 -2.27
N ARG A 39 -35.30 13.61 -2.09
CA ARG A 39 -36.02 14.87 -1.82
C ARG A 39 -36.29 15.69 -3.08
N HIS A 40 -36.00 15.18 -4.28
CA HIS A 40 -36.10 15.92 -5.55
C HIS A 40 -35.26 17.23 -5.63
N GLU A 41 -34.18 17.36 -4.87
CA GLU A 41 -33.30 18.51 -4.87
C GLU A 41 -32.18 18.33 -5.89
N SER A 42 -32.47 18.48 -7.19
CA SER A 42 -31.53 18.22 -8.28
C SER A 42 -30.29 19.16 -8.31
N GLU A 43 -30.43 20.40 -7.82
CA GLU A 43 -29.33 21.37 -7.79
C GLU A 43 -28.19 20.97 -6.84
N ASN A 44 -28.52 20.31 -5.73
CA ASN A 44 -27.51 19.88 -4.77
C ASN A 44 -26.72 18.63 -5.23
N ILE A 45 -27.30 17.81 -6.11
CA ILE A 45 -26.60 16.64 -6.69
C ILE A 45 -25.46 17.09 -7.61
N SER A 46 -25.67 18.13 -8.40
CA SER A 46 -24.66 18.73 -9.28
C SER A 46 -23.48 19.29 -8.48
N LYS A 47 -23.72 19.86 -7.30
CA LYS A 47 -22.68 20.43 -6.44
C LYS A 47 -21.76 19.38 -5.81
N TYR A 48 -22.29 18.19 -5.48
CA TYR A 48 -21.48 17.08 -4.96
C TYR A 48 -20.81 16.27 -6.08
N GLY A 49 -21.43 16.14 -7.25
CA GLY A 49 -20.86 15.45 -8.42
C GLY A 49 -19.69 16.19 -9.10
N GLN A 50 -19.49 17.48 -8.78
CA GLN A 50 -18.36 18.27 -9.33
C GLN A 50 -17.08 18.18 -8.51
N ARG A 51 -17.05 17.44 -7.40
CA ARG A 51 -15.94 17.38 -6.46
C ARG A 51 -14.86 16.36 -6.86
N PHE A 52 -15.23 15.36 -7.64
CA PHE A 52 -14.37 14.26 -8.05
C PHE A 52 -14.06 14.37 -9.54
N PHE A 53 -12.80 14.14 -9.90
CA PHE A 53 -12.31 14.24 -11.27
C PHE A 53 -11.59 12.95 -11.63
N ASP A 54 -11.93 12.38 -12.76
CA ASP A 54 -11.27 11.20 -13.31
C ASP A 54 -9.89 11.61 -13.84
N PRO A 55 -8.78 11.10 -13.29
CA PRO A 55 -7.44 11.42 -13.75
C PRO A 55 -7.16 10.93 -15.19
N SER A 56 -7.87 9.92 -15.67
CA SER A 56 -7.79 9.42 -17.05
C SER A 56 -8.57 10.29 -18.04
N SER A 57 -9.50 11.14 -17.56
CA SER A 57 -10.26 12.08 -18.37
C SER A 57 -9.51 13.40 -18.51
N GLU A 58 -9.03 13.71 -19.72
CA GLU A 58 -8.33 14.95 -20.02
C GLU A 58 -9.16 16.21 -19.66
N LYS A 59 -10.47 16.15 -19.90
CA LYS A 59 -11.40 17.24 -19.54
C LYS A 59 -11.48 17.45 -18.04
N ASP A 60 -11.60 16.36 -17.29
CA ASP A 60 -11.71 16.42 -15.83
C ASP A 60 -10.39 16.87 -15.22
N TYR A 61 -9.28 16.37 -15.72
CA TYR A 61 -7.96 16.80 -15.27
C TYR A 61 -7.70 18.29 -15.54
N LYS A 62 -7.99 18.81 -16.73
CA LYS A 62 -7.91 20.25 -17.04
C LYS A 62 -8.76 21.08 -16.07
N LYS A 63 -9.96 20.63 -15.76
CA LYS A 63 -10.83 21.30 -14.77
C LYS A 63 -10.24 21.24 -13.36
N TRP A 64 -9.73 20.08 -12.94
CA TRP A 64 -9.10 19.91 -11.63
C TRP A 64 -7.90 20.85 -11.46
N LEU A 65 -7.04 20.99 -12.47
CA LEU A 65 -5.90 21.91 -12.47
C LEU A 65 -6.29 23.37 -12.20
N THR A 66 -7.44 23.81 -12.72
CA THR A 66 -7.91 25.22 -12.49
C THR A 66 -8.35 25.48 -11.05
N LEU A 67 -8.59 24.42 -10.29
CA LEU A 67 -9.06 24.49 -8.90
C LEU A 67 -7.93 24.25 -7.89
N GLN A 68 -6.72 23.95 -8.35
CA GLN A 68 -5.59 23.76 -7.48
C GLN A 68 -5.05 25.10 -6.96
N GLU A 69 -4.82 25.14 -5.66
CA GLU A 69 -4.11 26.24 -5.04
C GLU A 69 -2.61 25.92 -4.95
N TYR A 70 -1.78 26.82 -5.46
CA TYR A 70 -0.34 26.73 -5.37
C TYR A 70 0.19 27.90 -4.54
N LYS A 71 1.25 27.63 -3.77
CA LYS A 71 1.99 28.70 -3.10
C LYS A 71 2.48 29.72 -4.14
N LYS A 72 2.49 31.00 -3.77
CA LYS A 72 3.11 32.04 -4.59
C LYS A 72 4.61 32.02 -4.40
N LYS A 73 5.34 32.36 -5.46
CA LYS A 73 6.81 32.48 -5.43
C LYS A 73 7.20 33.63 -4.50
N ASP A 74 7.90 33.31 -3.40
CA ASP A 74 8.46 34.29 -2.48
C ASP A 74 9.99 34.22 -2.53
N GLY A 75 10.62 35.25 -3.11
CA GLY A 75 12.06 35.44 -3.06
C GLY A 75 12.90 34.76 -4.16
N LEU A 76 14.22 34.95 -4.08
CA LEU A 76 15.23 34.29 -4.92
C LEU A 76 15.83 33.12 -4.16
N TYR A 77 15.91 31.96 -4.81
CA TYR A 77 16.51 30.73 -4.27
C TYR A 77 17.98 30.72 -4.62
N THR A 78 18.85 30.91 -3.62
CA THR A 78 20.29 31.08 -3.83
C THR A 78 21.09 29.82 -3.56
N ASP A 79 20.51 28.81 -2.88
CA ASP A 79 21.24 27.65 -2.40
C ASP A 79 20.86 26.32 -3.11
N ILE A 80 20.43 26.42 -4.37
CA ILE A 80 20.13 25.27 -5.23
C ILE A 80 20.79 25.45 -6.58
N THR A 81 21.52 24.44 -7.02
CA THR A 81 22.06 24.34 -8.39
C THR A 81 21.28 23.30 -9.19
N PHE A 82 20.82 23.66 -10.38
CA PHE A 82 20.16 22.75 -11.32
C PHE A 82 21.22 22.01 -12.14
N VAL A 83 21.12 20.69 -12.18
CA VAL A 83 22.09 19.83 -12.88
C VAL A 83 21.37 18.86 -13.82
N GLY A 84 21.81 18.80 -15.05
CA GLY A 84 21.29 17.91 -16.09
C GLY A 84 22.02 18.12 -17.42
N ARG A 85 21.68 17.34 -18.45
CA ARG A 85 22.33 17.47 -19.77
C ARG A 85 21.94 18.75 -20.49
N ASN A 86 20.69 19.21 -20.38
CA ASN A 86 20.09 20.31 -21.13
C ASN A 86 19.45 21.38 -20.24
N VAL A 87 20.17 21.88 -19.24
CA VAL A 87 19.65 22.86 -18.26
C VAL A 87 20.16 24.30 -18.48
N SER A 88 20.92 24.55 -19.54
CA SER A 88 21.54 25.88 -19.80
C SER A 88 20.54 27.02 -19.93
N ASN A 89 19.32 26.73 -20.38
CA ASN A 89 18.24 27.71 -20.50
C ASN A 89 17.75 28.24 -19.14
N LEU A 90 18.00 27.52 -18.04
CA LEU A 90 17.63 27.95 -16.69
C LEU A 90 18.50 29.10 -16.22
N ASN A 91 19.75 29.20 -16.67
CA ASN A 91 20.64 30.32 -16.38
C ASN A 91 20.07 31.67 -16.88
N ALA A 92 19.38 31.65 -18.03
CA ALA A 92 18.73 32.83 -18.57
C ALA A 92 17.63 33.41 -17.67
N ASN A 93 17.11 32.57 -16.76
CA ASN A 93 16.09 32.92 -15.77
C ASN A 93 16.69 33.27 -14.39
N GLY A 94 18.03 33.45 -14.29
CA GLY A 94 18.73 33.82 -13.05
C GLY A 94 18.90 32.66 -12.05
N LEU A 95 18.75 31.42 -12.50
CA LEU A 95 18.96 30.22 -11.69
C LEU A 95 20.38 29.69 -11.86
N ALA A 96 21.00 29.21 -10.80
CA ALA A 96 22.28 28.50 -10.91
C ALA A 96 22.07 27.16 -11.61
N ALA A 97 22.59 26.98 -12.82
CA ALA A 97 22.44 25.75 -13.59
C ALA A 97 23.75 25.34 -14.25
N VAL A 98 24.06 24.05 -14.19
CA VAL A 98 25.27 23.44 -14.74
C VAL A 98 24.86 22.25 -15.61
N SER A 99 25.12 22.37 -16.91
CA SER A 99 24.97 21.21 -17.82
C SER A 99 26.17 20.28 -17.69
N MET A 100 25.90 19.00 -17.46
CA MET A 100 26.93 17.97 -17.39
C MET A 100 26.38 16.59 -17.77
N ASP A 101 27.19 15.80 -18.48
CA ASP A 101 26.91 14.40 -18.80
C ASP A 101 27.45 13.46 -17.70
N THR A 102 28.50 13.87 -17.02
CA THR A 102 29.18 13.14 -15.97
C THR A 102 29.17 13.99 -14.70
N MET A 103 28.77 13.41 -13.58
CA MET A 103 28.69 14.10 -12.30
C MET A 103 30.05 14.65 -11.87
N ASN A 104 30.06 15.91 -11.45
CA ASN A 104 31.22 16.57 -10.88
C ASN A 104 30.78 17.60 -9.84
N THR A 105 30.72 17.17 -8.59
CA THR A 105 30.26 17.99 -7.46
C THR A 105 31.16 19.19 -7.16
N SER A 106 32.45 19.17 -7.61
CA SER A 106 33.34 20.33 -7.45
C SER A 106 32.85 21.58 -8.22
N ARG A 107 31.97 21.44 -9.20
CA ARG A 107 31.33 22.53 -9.95
C ARG A 107 30.04 23.05 -9.31
N ILE A 108 29.61 22.45 -8.19
CA ILE A 108 28.37 22.76 -7.48
C ILE A 108 28.74 23.40 -6.14
N HIS A 109 28.27 24.61 -5.87
CA HIS A 109 28.64 25.38 -4.70
C HIS A 109 27.47 25.64 -3.74
N THR A 110 26.32 25.02 -4.01
CA THR A 110 25.08 25.11 -3.22
C THR A 110 24.89 23.88 -2.34
N SER A 111 24.15 24.02 -1.24
CA SER A 111 23.84 22.92 -0.33
C SER A 111 22.95 21.86 -0.99
N TYR A 112 22.11 22.29 -1.92
CA TYR A 112 21.20 21.40 -2.65
C TYR A 112 21.47 21.39 -4.15
N THR A 113 21.19 20.27 -4.76
CA THR A 113 21.23 20.05 -6.22
C THR A 113 19.89 19.55 -6.69
N CYS A 114 19.28 20.25 -7.65
CA CYS A 114 18.13 19.78 -8.38
C CYS A 114 18.57 19.02 -9.64
N LEU A 115 18.44 17.72 -9.64
CA LEU A 115 18.69 16.87 -10.80
C LEU A 115 17.51 16.98 -11.75
N VAL A 116 17.77 17.30 -13.01
CA VAL A 116 16.76 17.54 -14.04
C VAL A 116 17.04 16.65 -15.23
N GLY A 117 16.14 15.70 -15.49
CA GLY A 117 16.21 14.82 -16.66
C GLY A 117 15.84 15.51 -17.98
N GLU A 118 16.02 14.78 -19.06
CA GLU A 118 15.61 15.25 -20.38
C GLU A 118 14.08 15.33 -20.49
N GLY A 119 13.59 16.31 -21.26
CA GLY A 119 12.15 16.48 -21.51
C GLY A 119 11.34 17.03 -20.34
N ILE A 120 11.99 17.48 -19.28
CA ILE A 120 11.31 18.08 -18.12
C ILE A 120 10.90 19.53 -18.44
N HIS A 121 9.62 19.83 -18.20
CA HIS A 121 9.04 21.16 -18.26
C HIS A 121 8.63 21.62 -16.85
N LEU A 122 9.37 22.59 -16.29
CA LEU A 122 9.07 23.17 -14.97
C LEU A 122 7.91 24.15 -15.07
N TYR A 123 6.91 23.99 -14.22
CA TYR A 123 5.82 24.96 -14.08
C TYR A 123 6.22 26.10 -13.15
N GLU A 124 5.58 27.26 -13.28
CA GLU A 124 5.87 28.42 -12.42
C GLU A 124 5.68 28.08 -10.94
N SER A 125 4.71 27.25 -10.62
CA SER A 125 4.43 26.77 -9.26
C SER A 125 5.60 26.00 -8.62
N PHE A 126 6.48 25.36 -9.40
CA PHE A 126 7.63 24.61 -8.88
C PHE A 126 8.50 25.49 -7.97
N PHE A 127 8.76 26.70 -8.40
CA PHE A 127 9.65 27.62 -7.69
C PHE A 127 9.13 28.07 -6.32
N ALA A 128 7.84 27.90 -6.05
CA ALA A 128 7.25 28.23 -4.75
C ALA A 128 7.58 27.20 -3.66
N TYR A 129 8.05 26.01 -4.03
CA TYR A 129 8.36 24.92 -3.11
C TYR A 129 9.85 24.74 -2.84
N LEU A 130 10.73 25.48 -3.50
CA LEU A 130 12.19 25.36 -3.30
C LEU A 130 12.65 25.76 -1.88
N ASN A 131 11.87 26.56 -1.14
CA ASN A 131 12.15 26.90 0.25
C ASN A 131 11.81 25.78 1.25
N GLU A 132 11.25 24.67 0.79
CA GLU A 132 10.94 23.51 1.62
C GLU A 132 12.07 22.48 1.66
N CYS A 133 13.28 22.87 1.24
CA CYS A 133 14.47 22.04 1.26
C CYS A 133 15.03 21.96 2.68
N ASP A 134 14.49 21.04 3.48
CA ASP A 134 14.83 20.82 4.90
C ASP A 134 15.20 19.36 5.23
N CYS A 135 15.24 18.49 4.20
CA CYS A 135 15.55 17.07 4.31
C CYS A 135 16.61 16.64 3.28
N ASP A 136 16.92 15.34 3.19
CA ASP A 136 18.01 14.85 2.34
C ASP A 136 17.64 14.78 0.86
N ALA A 137 16.40 14.34 0.56
CA ALA A 137 15.90 14.21 -0.80
C ALA A 137 14.43 14.61 -0.91
N ILE A 138 14.06 15.35 -1.96
CA ILE A 138 12.70 15.89 -2.18
C ILE A 138 12.27 15.58 -3.60
N TYR A 139 11.05 15.10 -3.78
CA TYR A 139 10.42 14.91 -5.08
C TYR A 139 8.95 15.35 -5.08
N PHE A 140 8.37 15.42 -6.27
CA PHE A 140 7.07 16.02 -6.51
C PHE A 140 6.21 15.15 -7.41
N ASP A 141 4.91 15.38 -7.39
CA ASP A 141 4.02 14.87 -8.43
C ASP A 141 4.34 15.51 -9.78
N SER A 142 4.03 14.80 -10.85
CA SER A 142 4.22 15.24 -12.23
C SER A 142 2.99 14.96 -13.09
N ASP A 143 3.03 15.40 -14.33
CA ASP A 143 2.11 14.98 -15.39
C ASP A 143 2.85 14.81 -16.71
N LEU A 144 2.15 14.41 -17.76
CA LEU A 144 2.68 14.47 -19.11
C LEU A 144 2.43 15.86 -19.69
N TYR A 145 3.49 16.45 -20.28
CA TYR A 145 3.44 17.73 -20.99
C TYR A 145 3.80 17.53 -22.46
N VAL A 146 2.78 17.43 -23.30
CA VAL A 146 2.94 17.12 -24.73
C VAL A 146 2.23 18.16 -25.56
N ASN A 147 2.94 18.77 -26.53
CA ASN A 147 2.43 19.81 -27.45
C ASN A 147 1.79 21.01 -26.72
N GLY A 148 2.33 21.40 -25.57
CA GLY A 148 1.81 22.54 -24.79
C GLY A 148 0.61 22.19 -23.89
N GLU A 149 0.22 20.92 -23.81
CA GLU A 149 -0.91 20.46 -23.00
C GLU A 149 -0.48 19.54 -21.87
N ARG A 150 -1.13 19.71 -20.71
CA ARG A 150 -0.96 18.90 -19.51
C ARG A 150 -2.00 17.77 -19.50
N LYS A 151 -1.56 16.52 -19.27
CA LYS A 151 -2.43 15.34 -19.21
C LYS A 151 -1.82 14.25 -18.33
N SER A 152 -2.61 13.23 -18.00
CA SER A 152 -2.16 12.01 -17.29
C SER A 152 -1.35 12.33 -16.03
N PRO A 153 -1.98 12.86 -14.98
CA PRO A 153 -1.30 13.17 -13.73
C PRO A 153 -0.66 11.93 -13.12
N LYS A 154 0.55 12.10 -12.59
CA LYS A 154 1.30 11.09 -11.83
C LYS A 154 1.36 11.55 -10.38
N CYS A 155 0.35 11.18 -9.60
CA CYS A 155 0.27 11.42 -8.16
C CYS A 155 0.97 10.28 -7.44
N LYS A 156 2.14 10.55 -6.90
CA LYS A 156 3.10 9.57 -6.39
C LYS A 156 2.83 9.23 -4.92
N PRO A 157 3.21 8.04 -4.44
CA PRO A 157 3.27 7.79 -3.00
C PRO A 157 4.44 8.55 -2.36
N ASP A 158 4.49 8.60 -1.04
CA ASP A 158 5.73 8.87 -0.32
C ASP A 158 6.76 7.80 -0.63
N PHE A 159 7.97 7.94 -0.08
CA PHE A 159 9.06 7.04 -0.44
C PHE A 159 8.68 5.56 -0.25
N SER A 160 8.69 4.83 -1.36
CA SER A 160 8.34 3.42 -1.47
C SER A 160 9.52 2.64 -2.08
N TYR A 161 10.24 1.95 -1.23
CA TYR A 161 11.48 1.24 -1.57
C TYR A 161 11.26 0.16 -2.63
N HIS A 162 10.20 -0.65 -2.48
CA HIS A 162 9.93 -1.77 -3.39
C HIS A 162 9.30 -1.30 -4.69
N THR A 163 8.46 -0.25 -4.67
CA THR A 163 7.92 0.35 -5.90
C THR A 163 9.03 0.92 -6.77
N LEU A 164 10.04 1.59 -6.17
CA LEU A 164 11.17 2.14 -6.91
C LEU A 164 11.98 1.06 -7.64
N ARG A 165 11.99 -0.17 -7.13
CA ARG A 165 12.61 -1.34 -7.77
C ARG A 165 11.73 -2.02 -8.82
N GLY A 166 10.55 -1.49 -9.06
CA GLY A 166 9.67 -1.89 -10.16
C GLY A 166 9.78 -0.96 -11.36
N PHE A 167 9.77 0.34 -11.09
CA PHE A 167 9.95 1.40 -12.08
C PHE A 167 10.27 2.73 -11.38
N ASN A 168 10.80 3.69 -12.14
CA ASN A 168 11.10 5.03 -11.61
C ASN A 168 9.82 5.85 -11.39
N TYR A 169 9.07 5.57 -10.31
CA TYR A 169 7.87 6.34 -9.99
C TYR A 169 8.19 7.76 -9.50
N ILE A 170 9.38 7.98 -8.90
CA ILE A 170 9.82 9.31 -8.46
C ILE A 170 9.97 10.25 -9.66
N GLY A 171 10.38 9.72 -10.81
CA GLY A 171 10.53 10.47 -12.06
C GLY A 171 11.91 11.09 -12.21
N ASN A 172 12.01 12.02 -13.15
CA ASN A 172 13.28 12.59 -13.60
C ASN A 172 13.51 14.02 -13.07
N LEU A 173 12.89 14.36 -11.94
CA LEU A 173 13.13 15.61 -11.21
C LEU A 173 13.20 15.33 -9.72
N VAL A 174 14.36 15.54 -9.11
CA VAL A 174 14.59 15.35 -7.68
C VAL A 174 15.56 16.41 -7.14
N ILE A 175 15.31 16.92 -5.94
CA ILE A 175 16.23 17.79 -5.22
C ILE A 175 16.89 16.95 -4.14
N VAL A 176 18.23 16.98 -4.07
CA VAL A 176 18.99 16.24 -3.07
C VAL A 176 20.07 17.12 -2.45
N LYS A 177 20.49 16.83 -1.24
CA LYS A 177 21.69 17.46 -0.67
C LYS A 177 22.90 17.18 -1.56
N THR A 178 23.64 18.20 -1.92
CA THR A 178 24.79 18.10 -2.83
C THR A 178 25.85 17.13 -2.32
N GLU A 179 26.02 17.04 -1.01
CA GLU A 179 26.99 16.11 -0.40
C GLU A 179 26.72 14.64 -0.71
N LEU A 180 25.44 14.25 -0.87
CA LEU A 180 25.03 12.88 -1.22
C LEU A 180 25.41 12.51 -2.66
N LEU A 181 25.66 13.49 -3.52
CA LEU A 181 26.04 13.27 -4.91
C LEU A 181 27.54 13.02 -5.12
N LYS A 182 28.38 13.26 -4.11
CA LYS A 182 29.85 13.06 -4.21
C LYS A 182 30.25 11.63 -4.58
N GLN A 183 29.45 10.64 -4.15
CA GLN A 183 29.67 9.24 -4.50
C GLN A 183 29.49 8.95 -6.00
N PHE A 184 28.86 9.86 -6.74
CA PHE A 184 28.63 9.73 -8.17
C PHE A 184 29.60 10.54 -9.01
N ASP A 185 30.58 11.22 -8.42
CA ASP A 185 31.60 11.96 -9.16
C ASP A 185 32.32 11.03 -10.16
N GLY A 186 32.40 11.47 -11.41
CA GLY A 186 32.94 10.68 -12.50
C GLY A 186 31.98 9.68 -13.15
N LYS A 187 30.78 9.49 -12.61
CA LYS A 187 29.73 8.63 -13.20
C LYS A 187 28.82 9.44 -14.12
N GLU A 188 28.24 8.78 -15.13
CA GLU A 188 27.21 9.36 -15.96
C GLU A 188 26.03 9.84 -15.12
N VAL A 189 25.43 11.00 -15.50
CA VAL A 189 24.24 11.52 -14.83
C VAL A 189 23.02 10.70 -15.24
N ASP A 190 22.65 9.77 -14.39
CA ASP A 190 21.46 8.93 -14.51
C ASP A 190 20.63 9.03 -13.21
N ILE A 191 19.52 9.72 -13.29
CA ILE A 191 18.69 10.04 -12.10
C ILE A 191 18.12 8.77 -11.49
N TYR A 192 17.58 7.84 -12.28
CA TYR A 192 17.01 6.61 -11.75
C TYR A 192 18.09 5.75 -11.07
N ARG A 193 19.27 5.66 -11.68
CA ARG A 193 20.40 4.96 -11.05
C ARG A 193 20.77 5.58 -9.70
N TYR A 194 20.80 6.92 -9.61
CA TYR A 194 21.12 7.63 -8.37
C TYR A 194 20.02 7.42 -7.31
N LEU A 195 18.75 7.43 -7.71
CA LEU A 195 17.64 7.14 -6.80
C LEU A 195 17.74 5.74 -6.19
N LEU A 196 18.10 4.73 -6.98
CA LEU A 196 18.31 3.35 -6.50
C LEU A 196 19.44 3.30 -5.46
N GLU A 197 20.60 3.93 -5.74
CA GLU A 197 21.73 4.00 -4.80
C GLU A 197 21.39 4.76 -3.51
N LEU A 198 20.66 5.87 -3.62
CA LEU A 198 20.24 6.67 -2.47
C LEU A 198 19.19 5.94 -1.63
N SER A 199 18.37 5.10 -2.26
CA SER A 199 17.33 4.33 -1.58
C SER A 199 17.85 3.29 -0.58
N ASP A 200 19.12 2.86 -0.72
CA ASP A 200 19.78 1.95 0.22
C ASP A 200 20.40 2.67 1.42
N GLN A 201 20.38 3.98 1.41
CA GLN A 201 20.94 4.80 2.48
C GLN A 201 19.82 5.22 3.46
N LYS A 202 20.19 5.41 4.71
CA LYS A 202 19.28 5.95 5.72
C LYS A 202 19.19 7.48 5.58
N ILE A 203 18.51 7.93 4.52
CA ILE A 203 18.28 9.36 4.26
C ILE A 203 16.80 9.69 4.42
N GLU A 204 16.55 10.96 4.72
CA GLU A 204 15.19 11.47 4.86
C GLU A 204 14.62 11.88 3.50
N TRP A 205 13.54 11.21 3.09
CA TRP A 205 12.80 11.50 1.86
C TRP A 205 11.57 12.35 2.17
N LYS A 206 11.34 13.38 1.36
CA LYS A 206 10.13 14.20 1.41
C LYS A 206 9.43 14.18 0.06
N HIS A 207 8.18 13.80 0.06
CA HIS A 207 7.30 13.93 -1.09
C HIS A 207 6.42 15.16 -0.92
N ILE A 208 6.33 15.99 -1.94
CA ILE A 208 5.40 17.11 -2.00
C ILE A 208 4.32 16.77 -3.03
N SER A 209 3.10 16.49 -2.55
CA SER A 209 1.95 16.08 -3.38
C SER A 209 1.40 17.25 -4.22
N LYS A 210 2.28 17.83 -5.04
CA LYS A 210 1.94 18.92 -5.97
C LYS A 210 2.52 18.62 -7.35
N ILE A 211 1.68 18.76 -8.37
CA ILE A 211 2.07 18.62 -9.77
C ILE A 211 2.72 19.93 -10.23
N VAL A 212 4.05 19.98 -10.17
CA VAL A 212 4.84 21.20 -10.41
C VAL A 212 5.74 21.11 -11.64
N TYR A 213 5.75 19.96 -12.32
CA TYR A 213 6.48 19.77 -13.57
C TYR A 213 5.78 18.77 -14.47
N GLY A 214 6.07 18.85 -15.76
CA GLY A 214 5.63 17.91 -16.79
C GLY A 214 6.79 17.15 -17.40
N GLU A 215 6.55 15.90 -17.79
CA GLU A 215 7.47 15.03 -18.52
C GLU A 215 7.02 14.93 -19.98
N ALA A 216 7.95 14.91 -20.93
CA ALA A 216 7.60 14.88 -22.36
C ALA A 216 6.98 13.53 -22.77
N GLU A 217 7.45 12.44 -22.18
CA GLU A 217 7.04 11.06 -22.48
C GLU A 217 7.04 10.22 -21.22
N ASP A 218 6.25 9.15 -21.26
CA ASP A 218 6.24 8.10 -20.24
C ASP A 218 7.08 6.92 -20.75
N THR A 219 8.40 7.02 -20.59
CA THR A 219 9.32 5.98 -21.07
C THR A 219 9.78 5.10 -19.92
N PHE A 220 9.41 3.82 -19.98
CA PHE A 220 10.00 2.82 -19.11
C PHE A 220 11.41 2.47 -19.58
N ASN A 221 12.40 2.67 -18.72
CA ASN A 221 13.78 2.27 -18.96
C ASN A 221 14.28 1.41 -17.81
N VAL A 222 14.46 0.13 -18.05
CA VAL A 222 14.92 -0.85 -17.05
C VAL A 222 16.43 -0.88 -16.91
N TYR A 223 17.17 -0.28 -17.82
CA TYR A 223 18.63 -0.39 -17.87
C TYR A 223 19.32 0.09 -16.59
N PRO A 224 18.92 1.22 -15.97
CA PRO A 224 19.52 1.66 -14.70
C PRO A 224 19.30 0.65 -13.56
N LEU A 225 18.10 0.03 -13.49
CA LEU A 225 17.81 -1.01 -12.50
C LEU A 225 18.64 -2.27 -12.73
N LYS A 226 18.77 -2.71 -13.99
CA LYS A 226 19.60 -3.87 -14.34
C LYS A 226 21.09 -3.61 -13.99
N SER A 227 21.62 -2.45 -14.37
CA SER A 227 23.00 -2.06 -14.04
C SER A 227 23.21 -2.02 -12.52
N TYR A 228 22.24 -1.49 -11.77
CA TYR A 228 22.29 -1.47 -10.31
C TYR A 228 22.34 -2.90 -9.70
N ILE A 229 21.50 -3.82 -10.19
CA ILE A 229 21.49 -5.21 -9.75
C ILE A 229 22.82 -5.89 -10.03
N ASP A 230 23.35 -5.72 -11.23
CA ASP A 230 24.58 -6.37 -11.68
C ASP A 230 25.80 -5.86 -10.86
N GLU A 231 25.92 -4.55 -10.66
CA GLU A 231 27.02 -3.94 -9.92
C GLU A 231 27.00 -4.30 -8.42
N HIS A 232 25.82 -4.35 -7.80
CA HIS A 232 25.66 -4.70 -6.38
C HIS A 232 25.53 -6.20 -6.14
N HIS A 233 25.58 -7.02 -7.20
CA HIS A 233 25.45 -8.48 -7.12
C HIS A 233 24.20 -8.91 -6.32
N ILE A 234 23.07 -8.19 -6.53
CA ILE A 234 21.84 -8.46 -5.80
C ILE A 234 21.31 -9.84 -6.22
N PRO A 235 21.14 -10.78 -5.29
CA PRO A 235 20.66 -12.11 -5.62
C PRO A 235 19.15 -12.07 -5.91
N CYS A 236 18.78 -11.76 -7.15
CA CYS A 236 17.38 -11.68 -7.58
C CYS A 236 17.24 -12.09 -9.05
N LYS A 237 16.03 -12.41 -9.44
CA LYS A 237 15.62 -12.52 -10.84
C LYS A 237 14.85 -11.26 -11.23
N LEU A 238 15.31 -10.58 -12.27
CA LEU A 238 14.59 -9.45 -12.85
C LEU A 238 13.46 -9.95 -13.74
N MET A 239 12.22 -9.73 -13.34
CA MET A 239 11.01 -10.06 -14.09
C MET A 239 10.65 -8.88 -14.97
N MET A 240 10.70 -9.09 -16.30
CA MET A 240 10.56 -8.03 -17.31
C MET A 240 9.19 -8.06 -17.96
N HIS A 241 8.57 -6.89 -18.07
CA HIS A 241 7.37 -6.61 -18.85
C HIS A 241 7.60 -5.44 -19.80
N SER A 242 6.62 -5.07 -20.61
CA SER A 242 6.75 -4.01 -21.61
C SER A 242 6.94 -2.62 -21.00
N ASP A 243 6.35 -2.35 -19.85
CA ASP A 243 6.19 -1.04 -19.23
C ASP A 243 6.58 -1.01 -17.74
N TYR A 244 6.97 -2.14 -17.18
CA TYR A 244 7.50 -2.28 -15.82
C TYR A 244 8.41 -3.50 -15.68
N ALA A 245 9.11 -3.58 -14.57
CA ALA A 245 9.82 -4.77 -14.12
C ALA A 245 9.63 -4.96 -12.62
N TYR A 246 10.03 -6.09 -12.06
CA TYR A 246 10.14 -6.26 -10.62
C TYR A 246 11.16 -7.33 -10.27
N LEU A 247 11.60 -7.31 -9.01
CA LEU A 247 12.59 -8.24 -8.50
C LEU A 247 11.91 -9.42 -7.82
N SER A 248 12.28 -10.63 -8.21
CA SER A 248 11.92 -11.85 -7.52
C SER A 248 13.16 -12.38 -6.79
N TYR A 249 13.09 -12.48 -5.47
CA TYR A 249 14.22 -12.89 -4.65
C TYR A 249 14.18 -14.40 -4.37
N PRO A 250 15.32 -15.10 -4.48
CA PRO A 250 15.40 -16.50 -4.11
C PRO A 250 15.29 -16.68 -2.59
N VAL A 251 14.76 -17.80 -2.17
CA VAL A 251 14.77 -18.19 -0.75
C VAL A 251 16.18 -18.52 -0.32
N LYS A 252 16.59 -18.01 0.83
CA LYS A 252 17.88 -18.30 1.48
C LYS A 252 17.66 -19.35 2.57
N GLU A 253 18.50 -20.37 2.60
CA GLU A 253 18.60 -21.38 3.68
C GLU A 253 17.30 -22.20 3.96
N GLU A 254 16.29 -22.09 3.13
CA GLU A 254 15.03 -22.81 3.24
C GLU A 254 14.47 -22.90 4.69
N PRO A 255 14.19 -21.75 5.37
CA PRO A 255 13.76 -21.76 6.76
C PRO A 255 12.40 -22.43 6.95
N LEU A 256 12.15 -22.99 8.14
CA LEU A 256 10.83 -23.51 8.49
C LEU A 256 9.79 -22.36 8.52
N VAL A 257 8.65 -22.58 7.87
CA VAL A 257 7.49 -21.67 7.87
C VAL A 257 6.35 -22.30 8.67
N SER A 258 5.82 -21.59 9.67
CA SER A 258 4.63 -22.01 10.40
C SER A 258 3.39 -21.32 9.82
N ILE A 259 2.48 -22.08 9.24
CA ILE A 259 1.20 -21.58 8.72
C ILE A 259 0.17 -21.72 9.85
N MET A 260 -0.32 -20.60 10.35
CA MET A 260 -1.21 -20.53 11.50
C MET A 260 -2.65 -20.34 11.04
N ILE A 261 -3.53 -21.28 11.40
CA ILE A 261 -4.92 -21.31 10.93
C ILE A 261 -5.87 -21.37 12.12
N PRO A 262 -6.45 -20.24 12.57
CA PRO A 262 -7.55 -20.23 13.52
C PRO A 262 -8.79 -20.89 12.91
N THR A 263 -9.49 -21.73 13.69
CA THR A 263 -10.73 -22.35 13.22
C THR A 263 -11.73 -22.56 14.37
N LYS A 264 -12.99 -22.60 14.02
CA LYS A 264 -14.09 -23.11 14.82
C LYS A 264 -15.07 -23.83 13.91
N ASP A 265 -15.19 -25.16 14.03
CA ASP A 265 -16.01 -25.95 13.12
C ASP A 265 -15.69 -25.67 11.63
N GLY A 266 -16.65 -25.74 10.70
CA GLY A 266 -16.42 -25.35 9.31
C GLY A 266 -15.43 -26.25 8.55
N VAL A 267 -15.52 -27.57 8.77
CA VAL A 267 -14.59 -28.58 8.22
C VAL A 267 -14.42 -28.48 6.70
N GLU A 268 -15.49 -28.16 5.95
CA GLU A 268 -15.42 -28.07 4.49
C GLU A 268 -14.47 -26.95 4.01
N ASP A 269 -14.55 -25.77 4.65
CA ASP A 269 -13.68 -24.64 4.31
C ASP A 269 -12.24 -24.92 4.77
N LEU A 270 -12.05 -25.40 6.00
CA LEU A 270 -10.74 -25.78 6.52
C LEU A 270 -10.07 -26.87 5.66
N LYS A 271 -10.84 -27.89 5.25
CA LYS A 271 -10.34 -28.95 4.37
C LYS A 271 -9.87 -28.40 3.02
N LYS A 272 -10.67 -27.53 2.40
CA LYS A 272 -10.32 -26.87 1.15
C LYS A 272 -9.04 -26.03 1.27
N CYS A 273 -8.90 -25.30 2.36
CA CYS A 273 -7.72 -24.52 2.67
C CYS A 273 -6.48 -25.42 2.78
N ILE A 274 -6.53 -26.44 3.64
CA ILE A 274 -5.39 -27.34 3.89
C ILE A 274 -5.04 -28.17 2.66
N ASP A 275 -6.03 -28.76 1.98
CA ASP A 275 -5.79 -29.52 0.75
C ASP A 275 -5.10 -28.63 -0.29
N SER A 276 -5.51 -27.36 -0.44
CA SER A 276 -4.86 -26.43 -1.38
C SER A 276 -3.40 -26.13 -1.03
N ILE A 277 -3.07 -26.05 0.27
CA ILE A 277 -1.69 -25.87 0.74
C ILE A 277 -0.84 -27.07 0.36
N PHE A 278 -1.28 -28.29 0.68
CA PHE A 278 -0.52 -29.50 0.38
C PHE A 278 -0.39 -29.80 -1.11
N ASP A 279 -1.45 -29.59 -1.87
CA ASP A 279 -1.52 -29.96 -3.29
C ASP A 279 -0.76 -28.95 -4.17
N LYS A 280 -0.83 -27.65 -3.82
CA LYS A 280 -0.32 -26.60 -4.70
C LYS A 280 1.05 -26.07 -4.29
N SER A 281 1.40 -26.05 -2.99
CA SER A 281 2.68 -25.46 -2.57
C SER A 281 3.87 -26.23 -3.10
N THR A 282 4.83 -25.52 -3.68
CA THR A 282 6.12 -26.08 -4.11
C THR A 282 7.12 -26.12 -2.96
N TYR A 283 7.08 -25.15 -2.06
CA TYR A 283 7.87 -25.13 -0.83
C TYR A 283 7.41 -26.25 0.12
N ARG A 284 8.35 -26.98 0.72
CA ARG A 284 8.02 -28.17 1.53
C ARG A 284 8.44 -28.06 2.99
N ASN A 285 9.30 -27.11 3.35
CA ASN A 285 9.74 -26.94 4.73
C ASN A 285 8.75 -26.04 5.51
N PHE A 286 7.54 -26.55 5.73
CA PHE A 286 6.51 -25.87 6.52
C PHE A 286 5.83 -26.81 7.51
N GLU A 287 5.25 -26.21 8.54
CA GLU A 287 4.29 -26.84 9.46
C GLU A 287 2.96 -26.07 9.43
N ILE A 288 1.87 -26.73 9.79
CA ILE A 288 0.56 -26.11 9.95
C ILE A 288 0.15 -26.18 11.41
N ILE A 289 -0.12 -25.01 12.00
CA ILE A 289 -0.58 -24.85 13.38
C ILE A 289 -2.06 -24.47 13.33
N ILE A 290 -2.93 -25.42 13.64
CA ILE A 290 -4.38 -25.18 13.74
C ILE A 290 -4.71 -24.83 15.18
N ILE A 291 -5.37 -23.69 15.38
CA ILE A 291 -5.90 -23.28 16.68
C ILE A 291 -7.41 -23.47 16.67
N ASP A 292 -7.86 -24.51 17.35
CA ASP A 292 -9.28 -24.80 17.56
C ASP A 292 -9.86 -23.92 18.65
N ASN A 293 -10.69 -22.93 18.25
CA ASN A 293 -11.36 -22.04 19.19
C ASN A 293 -12.80 -22.47 19.47
N ASN A 294 -12.98 -23.46 20.33
CA ASN A 294 -14.27 -23.97 20.79
C ASN A 294 -15.11 -24.63 19.68
N SER A 295 -14.55 -25.53 18.87
CA SER A 295 -15.35 -26.41 18.02
C SER A 295 -16.25 -27.34 18.84
N GLU A 296 -17.44 -27.63 18.31
CA GLU A 296 -18.47 -28.43 19.00
C GLU A 296 -18.89 -29.67 18.18
N LYS A 297 -18.59 -29.69 16.88
CA LYS A 297 -19.03 -30.73 15.98
C LYS A 297 -18.08 -31.94 15.97
N GLU A 298 -18.62 -33.15 16.08
CA GLU A 298 -17.85 -34.40 16.03
C GLU A 298 -17.05 -34.55 14.73
N GLU A 299 -17.62 -34.10 13.61
CA GLU A 299 -16.95 -34.11 12.31
C GLU A 299 -15.63 -33.33 12.32
N THR A 300 -15.55 -32.23 13.10
CA THR A 300 -14.35 -31.40 13.22
C THR A 300 -13.23 -32.16 13.94
N PHE A 301 -13.54 -32.81 15.05
CA PHE A 301 -12.55 -33.59 15.81
C PHE A 301 -12.10 -34.83 15.03
N THR A 302 -13.00 -35.46 14.29
CA THR A 302 -12.66 -36.56 13.39
C THR A 302 -11.67 -36.10 12.33
N TYR A 303 -11.94 -34.97 11.68
CA TYR A 303 -11.05 -34.40 10.68
C TYR A 303 -9.68 -34.01 11.24
N PHE A 304 -9.62 -33.41 12.42
CA PHE A 304 -8.35 -33.08 13.08
C PHE A 304 -7.50 -34.34 13.31
N LYS A 305 -8.12 -35.43 13.75
CA LYS A 305 -7.43 -36.70 13.95
C LYS A 305 -6.89 -37.26 12.64
N GLU A 306 -7.72 -37.31 11.61
CA GLU A 306 -7.33 -37.77 10.27
C GLU A 306 -6.16 -36.96 9.70
N LEU A 307 -6.17 -35.62 9.89
CA LEU A 307 -5.10 -34.74 9.42
C LEU A 307 -3.77 -35.05 10.13
N GLN A 308 -3.77 -35.21 11.45
CA GLN A 308 -2.56 -35.47 12.22
C GLN A 308 -2.03 -36.90 11.99
N GLU A 309 -2.90 -37.86 11.67
CA GLU A 309 -2.49 -39.22 11.26
C GLU A 309 -1.89 -39.22 9.85
N LYS A 310 -2.33 -38.34 8.96
CA LYS A 310 -1.89 -38.26 7.56
C LYS A 310 -0.62 -37.40 7.38
N HIS A 311 -0.44 -36.37 8.24
CA HIS A 311 0.60 -35.38 8.08
C HIS A 311 1.31 -35.08 9.41
N ASP A 312 2.57 -35.50 9.53
CA ASP A 312 3.38 -35.30 10.76
C ASP A 312 3.67 -33.82 11.05
N ASN A 313 3.54 -32.94 10.07
CA ASN A 313 3.75 -31.49 10.18
C ASN A 313 2.46 -30.69 10.41
N VAL A 314 1.37 -31.34 10.82
CA VAL A 314 0.11 -30.69 11.22
C VAL A 314 -0.12 -30.86 12.71
N HIS A 315 -0.25 -29.73 13.40
CA HIS A 315 -0.45 -29.70 14.85
C HIS A 315 -1.75 -28.95 15.19
N VAL A 316 -2.60 -29.58 16.01
CA VAL A 316 -3.87 -29.01 16.45
C VAL A 316 -3.79 -28.70 17.94
N HIS A 317 -4.07 -27.43 18.29
CA HIS A 317 -4.09 -26.95 19.67
C HIS A 317 -5.47 -26.38 20.00
N ALA A 318 -6.09 -26.92 21.04
CA ALA A 318 -7.37 -26.39 21.53
C ALA A 318 -7.14 -25.13 22.39
N LEU A 319 -7.90 -24.08 22.09
CA LEU A 319 -7.88 -22.82 22.84
C LEU A 319 -9.30 -22.40 23.22
N ASN A 320 -9.73 -22.78 24.41
CA ASN A 320 -11.10 -22.60 24.91
C ASN A 320 -11.28 -21.21 25.55
N ILE A 321 -11.28 -20.17 24.72
CA ILE A 321 -11.50 -18.76 25.11
C ILE A 321 -12.65 -18.16 24.30
N PRO A 322 -13.27 -17.08 24.78
CA PRO A 322 -14.10 -16.25 23.90
C PRO A 322 -13.33 -15.82 22.65
N PHE A 323 -14.01 -15.76 21.50
CA PHE A 323 -13.35 -15.42 20.25
C PHE A 323 -12.62 -14.07 20.34
N ASN A 324 -11.32 -14.13 20.10
CA ASN A 324 -10.44 -12.99 19.95
C ASN A 324 -9.33 -13.36 18.95
N PHE A 325 -9.42 -12.81 17.74
CA PHE A 325 -8.50 -13.15 16.65
C PHE A 325 -7.03 -12.87 17.02
N SER A 326 -6.79 -11.77 17.74
CA SER A 326 -5.44 -11.38 18.17
C SER A 326 -4.85 -12.37 19.17
N ILE A 327 -5.59 -12.73 20.21
CA ILE A 327 -5.13 -13.73 21.22
C ILE A 327 -4.87 -15.08 20.54
N ILE A 328 -5.77 -15.51 19.64
CA ILE A 328 -5.65 -16.79 18.95
C ILE A 328 -4.36 -16.84 18.13
N ASN A 329 -4.06 -15.78 17.36
CA ASN A 329 -2.84 -15.72 16.56
C ASN A 329 -1.59 -15.55 17.42
N ASN A 330 -1.61 -14.74 18.49
CA ASN A 330 -0.50 -14.63 19.42
C ASN A 330 -0.16 -16.01 20.03
N LYS A 331 -1.18 -16.79 20.40
CA LYS A 331 -0.99 -18.17 20.89
C LYS A 331 -0.47 -19.12 19.82
N ALA A 332 -0.93 -18.97 18.58
CA ALA A 332 -0.40 -19.75 17.45
C ALA A 332 1.10 -19.50 17.27
N VAL A 333 1.56 -18.25 17.41
CA VAL A 333 2.99 -17.90 17.35
C VAL A 333 3.78 -18.54 18.49
N GLU A 334 3.20 -18.67 19.70
CA GLU A 334 3.85 -19.39 20.81
C GLU A 334 4.08 -20.88 20.49
N TYR A 335 3.12 -21.53 19.82
CA TYR A 335 3.23 -22.94 19.41
C TYR A 335 4.08 -23.15 18.15
N SER A 336 4.34 -22.11 17.39
CA SER A 336 5.08 -22.23 16.12
C SER A 336 6.58 -22.48 16.34
N HIS A 337 7.21 -23.24 15.43
CA HIS A 337 8.66 -23.52 15.44
C HIS A 337 9.39 -22.79 14.31
N GLY A 338 8.66 -22.30 13.31
CA GLY A 338 9.21 -21.62 12.14
C GLY A 338 9.84 -20.27 12.45
N GLU A 339 10.83 -19.91 11.66
CA GLU A 339 11.44 -18.57 11.68
C GLU A 339 10.50 -17.52 11.06
N TYR A 340 9.63 -17.96 10.18
CA TYR A 340 8.59 -17.15 9.53
C TYR A 340 7.23 -17.74 9.87
N VAL A 341 6.28 -16.87 10.14
CA VAL A 341 4.90 -17.24 10.42
C VAL A 341 3.98 -16.67 9.34
N VAL A 342 3.00 -17.45 8.93
CA VAL A 342 1.92 -17.02 8.04
C VAL A 342 0.62 -17.04 8.81
N LEU A 343 0.03 -15.85 9.03
CA LEU A 343 -1.35 -15.76 9.48
C LEU A 343 -2.25 -16.09 8.29
N MET A 344 -3.15 -17.04 8.45
CA MET A 344 -4.00 -17.52 7.36
C MET A 344 -5.40 -17.87 7.84
N ASN A 345 -6.42 -17.36 7.18
CA ASN A 345 -7.80 -17.73 7.50
C ASN A 345 -8.12 -19.15 6.98
N ASN A 346 -9.01 -19.85 7.70
CA ASN A 346 -9.42 -21.22 7.34
C ASN A 346 -10.31 -21.33 6.09
N ASP A 347 -10.78 -20.21 5.55
CA ASP A 347 -11.61 -20.10 4.35
C ASP A 347 -10.87 -19.51 3.15
N THR A 348 -9.54 -19.70 3.11
CA THR A 348 -8.69 -19.35 1.97
C THR A 348 -8.40 -20.57 1.07
N GLU A 349 -8.05 -20.32 -0.18
CA GLU A 349 -7.59 -21.35 -1.11
C GLU A 349 -6.42 -20.84 -1.94
N VAL A 350 -5.29 -21.52 -1.90
CA VAL A 350 -4.08 -21.18 -2.65
C VAL A 350 -4.32 -21.32 -4.16
N ILE A 351 -3.90 -20.33 -4.94
CA ILE A 351 -3.89 -20.36 -6.41
C ILE A 351 -2.44 -20.52 -6.89
N THR A 352 -1.55 -19.64 -6.47
CA THR A 352 -0.14 -19.56 -6.90
C THR A 352 0.68 -20.66 -6.23
N LYS A 353 1.35 -21.51 -7.01
CA LYS A 353 2.05 -22.71 -6.47
C LYS A 353 3.30 -22.37 -5.66
N ASP A 354 4.06 -21.38 -6.09
CA ASP A 354 5.32 -20.92 -5.46
C ASP A 354 5.08 -19.74 -4.50
N TRP A 355 3.89 -19.71 -3.86
CA TRP A 355 3.47 -18.60 -3.00
C TRP A 355 4.38 -18.41 -1.76
N LEU A 356 4.77 -19.51 -1.10
CA LEU A 356 5.64 -19.44 0.07
C LEU A 356 7.05 -18.95 -0.29
N GLU A 357 7.61 -19.45 -1.39
CA GLU A 357 8.91 -19.03 -1.88
C GLU A 357 8.93 -17.53 -2.22
N LYS A 358 7.89 -17.05 -2.92
CA LYS A 358 7.76 -15.64 -3.27
C LYS A 358 7.61 -14.76 -2.01
N MET A 359 6.78 -15.19 -1.06
CA MET A 359 6.61 -14.46 0.20
C MET A 359 7.93 -14.45 1.01
N LEU A 360 8.61 -15.59 1.13
CA LEU A 360 9.88 -15.72 1.83
C LEU A 360 10.97 -14.85 1.20
N GLY A 361 11.06 -14.81 -0.14
CA GLY A 361 12.04 -13.99 -0.84
C GLY A 361 11.99 -12.52 -0.43
N TYR A 362 10.80 -11.98 -0.16
CA TYR A 362 10.63 -10.64 0.40
C TYR A 362 10.78 -10.60 1.91
N ALA A 363 10.15 -11.52 2.65
CA ALA A 363 10.17 -11.51 4.11
C ALA A 363 11.58 -11.66 4.71
N GLN A 364 12.52 -12.26 3.97
CA GLN A 364 13.92 -12.40 4.34
C GLN A 364 14.75 -11.10 4.17
N GLN A 365 14.19 -10.06 3.53
CA GLN A 365 14.86 -8.77 3.45
C GLN A 365 14.85 -8.10 4.83
N GLU A 366 15.96 -7.46 5.20
CA GLU A 366 16.14 -6.86 6.52
C GLU A 366 15.10 -5.75 6.80
N ASN A 367 14.79 -4.96 5.78
CA ASN A 367 13.86 -3.83 5.85
C ASN A 367 12.38 -4.22 5.67
N VAL A 368 12.03 -5.49 5.41
CA VAL A 368 10.64 -5.94 5.23
C VAL A 368 10.04 -6.40 6.55
N GLY A 369 8.94 -5.79 6.96
CA GLY A 369 8.16 -6.13 8.15
C GLY A 369 7.20 -7.28 7.90
N SER A 370 6.29 -7.09 6.95
CA SER A 370 5.32 -8.11 6.55
C SER A 370 5.17 -8.21 5.05
N VAL A 371 4.69 -9.36 4.57
CA VAL A 371 4.41 -9.61 3.16
C VAL A 371 2.97 -10.08 3.02
N GLY A 372 2.17 -9.28 2.31
CA GLY A 372 0.79 -9.59 1.96
C GLY A 372 0.63 -9.92 0.48
N VAL A 373 -0.48 -10.54 0.14
CA VAL A 373 -0.74 -11.12 -1.19
C VAL A 373 -2.07 -10.65 -1.75
N LYS A 374 -2.28 -10.86 -3.04
CA LYS A 374 -3.56 -10.54 -3.69
C LYS A 374 -4.62 -11.57 -3.35
N LEU A 375 -5.78 -11.11 -2.87
CA LEU A 375 -6.91 -11.98 -2.57
C LEU A 375 -8.09 -11.69 -3.49
N TYR A 376 -8.76 -12.76 -3.89
CA TYR A 376 -10.00 -12.70 -4.68
C TYR A 376 -11.18 -13.26 -3.89
N TYR A 377 -12.35 -12.73 -4.17
CA TYR A 377 -13.60 -13.39 -3.84
C TYR A 377 -13.85 -14.60 -4.73
N GLY A 378 -14.77 -15.47 -4.34
CA GLY A 378 -15.15 -16.63 -5.14
C GLY A 378 -15.81 -16.30 -6.50
N ASP A 379 -16.09 -15.02 -6.79
CA ASP A 379 -16.56 -14.49 -8.06
C ASP A 379 -15.47 -13.85 -8.91
N ASP A 380 -14.20 -14.11 -8.58
CA ASP A 380 -13.00 -13.55 -9.20
C ASP A 380 -12.83 -12.02 -9.08
N SER A 381 -13.66 -11.34 -8.34
CA SER A 381 -13.41 -9.93 -8.05
C SER A 381 -12.32 -9.76 -6.99
N ILE A 382 -11.53 -8.68 -7.10
CA ILE A 382 -10.46 -8.39 -6.13
C ILE A 382 -11.08 -8.11 -4.75
N GLN A 383 -10.60 -8.82 -3.73
CA GLN A 383 -10.94 -8.57 -2.35
C GLN A 383 -9.88 -7.67 -1.69
N HIS A 384 -8.60 -8.00 -1.90
CA HIS A 384 -7.48 -7.33 -1.26
C HIS A 384 -6.36 -7.04 -2.25
N GLY A 385 -5.93 -5.76 -2.27
CA GLY A 385 -4.75 -5.25 -2.99
C GLY A 385 -3.94 -4.29 -2.11
N GLY A 386 -3.85 -4.55 -0.81
CA GLY A 386 -3.33 -3.65 0.22
C GLY A 386 -4.45 -2.87 0.93
N ILE A 387 -4.13 -2.22 2.03
CA ILE A 387 -5.08 -1.41 2.83
C ILE A 387 -4.70 0.07 2.72
N ILE A 388 -5.71 0.92 2.48
CA ILE A 388 -5.60 2.38 2.52
C ILE A 388 -6.04 2.85 3.91
N THR A 389 -5.23 3.69 4.53
CA THR A 389 -5.57 4.33 5.80
C THR A 389 -6.40 5.60 5.57
N GLY A 390 -7.34 5.88 6.45
CA GLY A 390 -8.25 7.02 6.35
C GLY A 390 -9.44 6.83 5.40
N LYS A 391 -9.52 5.72 4.66
CA LYS A 391 -10.66 5.39 3.80
C LYS A 391 -11.91 5.17 4.64
N GLY A 392 -12.96 5.96 4.37
CA GLY A 392 -14.18 5.95 5.17
C GLY A 392 -14.06 6.50 6.60
N GLY A 393 -12.95 7.15 6.90
CA GLY A 393 -12.60 7.55 8.26
C GLY A 393 -12.08 6.37 9.11
N GLY A 394 -11.61 5.32 8.45
CA GLY A 394 -11.03 4.11 9.04
C GLY A 394 -9.97 3.51 8.12
N PHE A 395 -10.03 2.21 7.88
CA PHE A 395 -9.11 1.45 7.05
C PHE A 395 -9.91 0.57 6.08
N ALA A 396 -9.48 0.47 4.83
CA ALA A 396 -10.19 -0.35 3.85
C ALA A 396 -9.28 -0.86 2.74
N HIS A 397 -9.67 -1.98 2.14
CA HIS A 397 -8.94 -2.57 1.02
C HIS A 397 -8.91 -1.66 -0.20
N ARG A 398 -7.75 -1.61 -0.89
CA ARG A 398 -7.60 -1.04 -2.24
C ARG A 398 -8.27 -1.96 -3.26
N TYR A 399 -8.79 -1.38 -4.32
CA TYR A 399 -9.35 -2.09 -5.47
C TYR A 399 -10.49 -3.06 -5.15
N TYR A 400 -11.12 -2.88 -4.00
CA TYR A 400 -12.24 -3.71 -3.54
C TYR A 400 -13.33 -3.85 -4.61
N ARG A 401 -13.69 -5.10 -4.94
CA ARG A 401 -14.67 -5.45 -5.99
C ARG A 401 -14.31 -5.00 -7.41
N LYS A 402 -13.05 -4.64 -7.67
CA LYS A 402 -12.58 -4.43 -9.04
C LYS A 402 -12.42 -5.76 -9.77
N PRO A 403 -12.48 -5.77 -11.12
CA PRO A 403 -12.28 -6.99 -11.90
C PRO A 403 -10.90 -7.63 -11.66
N HIS A 404 -10.80 -8.93 -11.85
CA HIS A 404 -9.55 -9.70 -11.72
C HIS A 404 -8.38 -9.11 -12.52
N ASN A 405 -8.65 -8.61 -13.73
CA ASN A 405 -7.64 -8.05 -14.64
C ASN A 405 -7.35 -6.56 -14.43
N GLU A 406 -7.79 -5.97 -13.32
CA GLU A 406 -7.42 -4.61 -12.93
C GLU A 406 -5.90 -4.52 -12.71
N LYS A 407 -5.23 -3.53 -13.32
CA LYS A 407 -3.78 -3.34 -13.20
C LYS A 407 -3.37 -2.45 -12.05
N GLY A 408 -4.30 -1.69 -11.54
CA GLY A 408 -4.05 -0.70 -10.51
C GLY A 408 -3.37 0.57 -11.03
N TYR A 409 -3.39 1.60 -10.21
CA TYR A 409 -2.74 2.86 -10.51
C TYR A 409 -1.22 2.70 -10.40
N MET A 410 -0.47 3.16 -11.39
CA MET A 410 1.00 3.05 -11.45
C MET A 410 1.49 1.61 -11.15
N HIS A 411 0.87 0.61 -11.79
CA HIS A 411 1.22 -0.81 -11.67
C HIS A 411 1.12 -1.42 -10.27
N THR A 412 0.40 -0.80 -9.33
CA THR A 412 0.30 -1.28 -7.94
C THR A 412 -0.37 -2.66 -7.78
N LEU A 413 -1.02 -3.19 -8.82
CA LEU A 413 -1.51 -4.57 -8.88
C LEU A 413 -0.68 -5.49 -9.79
N ASP A 414 0.40 -4.98 -10.36
CA ASP A 414 1.31 -5.71 -11.26
C ASP A 414 2.69 -5.94 -10.63
N ILE A 415 3.16 -5.00 -9.77
CA ILE A 415 4.49 -5.05 -9.15
C ILE A 415 4.41 -5.10 -7.63
N PRO A 416 5.40 -5.73 -6.96
CA PRO A 416 5.56 -5.59 -5.51
C PRO A 416 5.71 -4.12 -5.11
N ASN A 417 4.94 -3.70 -4.11
CA ASN A 417 4.93 -2.31 -3.68
C ASN A 417 4.67 -2.20 -2.17
N ASP A 418 5.11 -1.10 -1.59
CA ASP A 418 4.90 -0.84 -0.18
C ASP A 418 3.47 -0.34 0.07
N VAL A 419 2.91 -0.77 1.17
CA VAL A 419 1.54 -0.44 1.61
C VAL A 419 1.53 -0.16 3.10
N ALA A 420 0.52 0.58 3.56
CA ALA A 420 0.37 0.81 5.00
C ALA A 420 0.18 -0.50 5.77
N CYS A 421 -0.71 -1.37 5.27
CA CYS A 421 -1.02 -2.65 5.89
C CYS A 421 -1.49 -3.67 4.85
N CYS A 422 -1.41 -4.95 5.20
CA CYS A 422 -2.06 -6.06 4.49
C CYS A 422 -2.95 -6.84 5.46
N THR A 423 -3.96 -7.50 4.92
CA THR A 423 -4.87 -8.31 5.74
C THR A 423 -4.23 -9.60 6.24
N ALA A 424 -4.54 -9.98 7.48
CA ALA A 424 -4.11 -11.24 8.06
C ALA A 424 -4.85 -12.47 7.52
N ALA A 425 -5.70 -12.31 6.50
CA ALA A 425 -6.28 -13.47 5.81
C ALA A 425 -5.21 -14.32 5.09
N CYS A 426 -4.09 -13.69 4.64
CA CYS A 426 -2.84 -14.34 4.29
C CYS A 426 -1.69 -13.33 4.40
N LEU A 427 -0.91 -13.41 5.47
CA LEU A 427 0.15 -12.46 5.80
C LEU A 427 1.36 -13.19 6.37
N MET A 428 2.52 -13.03 5.73
CA MET A 428 3.79 -13.56 6.26
C MET A 428 4.55 -12.48 7.01
N VAL A 429 5.15 -12.86 8.13
CA VAL A 429 6.05 -12.01 8.92
C VAL A 429 7.15 -12.87 9.55
N SER A 430 8.36 -12.33 9.69
CA SER A 430 9.38 -12.97 10.51
C SER A 430 8.91 -13.08 11.96
N LYS A 431 8.98 -14.27 12.57
CA LYS A 431 8.60 -14.47 13.97
C LYS A 431 9.33 -13.50 14.90
N LYS A 432 10.61 -13.24 14.62
CA LYS A 432 11.41 -12.26 15.36
C LYS A 432 10.79 -10.87 15.32
N LYS A 433 10.45 -10.37 14.12
CA LYS A 433 9.85 -9.02 13.95
C LYS A 433 8.44 -8.95 14.52
N TYR A 434 7.64 -10.02 14.39
CA TYR A 434 6.33 -10.12 15.02
C TYR A 434 6.42 -9.94 16.55
N LEU A 435 7.37 -10.63 17.18
CA LEU A 435 7.58 -10.52 18.64
C LEU A 435 8.18 -9.17 19.04
N GLU A 436 9.07 -8.62 18.23
CA GLU A 436 9.71 -7.32 18.44
C GLU A 436 8.69 -6.18 18.55
N VAL A 437 7.65 -6.20 17.70
CA VAL A 437 6.58 -5.19 17.72
C VAL A 437 5.46 -5.54 18.72
N GLY A 438 5.60 -6.61 19.50
CA GLY A 438 4.65 -7.05 20.52
C GLY A 438 3.45 -7.83 20.00
N GLY A 439 3.52 -8.39 18.78
CA GLY A 439 2.48 -9.20 18.18
C GLY A 439 1.20 -8.41 17.87
N MET A 440 0.06 -9.09 17.75
CA MET A 440 -1.25 -8.48 17.58
C MET A 440 -1.78 -7.89 18.88
N ASN A 441 -2.47 -6.76 18.77
CA ASN A 441 -3.09 -6.11 19.93
C ASN A 441 -4.36 -6.86 20.37
N GLU A 442 -4.33 -7.40 21.59
CA GLU A 442 -5.41 -8.23 22.14
C GLU A 442 -6.69 -7.46 22.49
N GLU A 443 -6.63 -6.12 22.55
CA GLU A 443 -7.82 -5.27 22.68
C GLU A 443 -8.64 -5.21 21.38
N LEU A 444 -8.01 -5.49 20.23
CA LEU A 444 -8.65 -5.57 18.93
C LEU A 444 -9.07 -7.03 18.65
N THR A 445 -10.30 -7.35 18.96
CA THR A 445 -10.77 -8.74 18.95
C THR A 445 -11.13 -9.26 17.58
N VAL A 446 -11.58 -8.39 16.67
CA VAL A 446 -12.09 -8.76 15.34
C VAL A 446 -11.57 -7.86 14.22
N GLN A 447 -11.65 -6.52 14.39
CA GLN A 447 -11.30 -5.54 13.35
C GLN A 447 -9.97 -4.88 13.67
N PHE A 448 -9.26 -4.47 12.63
CA PHE A 448 -8.05 -3.63 12.70
C PHE A 448 -6.86 -4.26 13.43
N ASN A 449 -6.90 -5.54 13.79
CA ASN A 449 -5.77 -6.23 14.40
C ASN A 449 -4.59 -6.40 13.43
N ASP A 450 -4.87 -6.68 12.15
CA ASP A 450 -3.90 -6.72 11.06
C ASP A 450 -3.37 -5.31 10.70
N VAL A 451 -4.25 -4.31 10.80
CA VAL A 451 -3.87 -2.90 10.65
C VAL A 451 -2.91 -2.48 11.77
N ASP A 452 -3.23 -2.76 13.04
CA ASP A 452 -2.36 -2.48 14.18
C ASP A 452 -0.96 -3.09 13.99
N LEU A 453 -0.90 -4.36 13.61
CA LEU A 453 0.36 -5.06 13.35
C LEU A 453 1.15 -4.37 12.22
N GLY A 454 0.50 -4.05 11.10
CA GLY A 454 1.14 -3.36 9.97
C GLY A 454 1.67 -1.98 10.35
N LEU A 455 0.89 -1.18 11.08
CA LEU A 455 1.31 0.15 11.53
C LEU A 455 2.46 0.10 12.54
N LYS A 456 2.47 -0.87 13.47
CA LYS A 456 3.59 -1.09 14.37
C LYS A 456 4.89 -1.43 13.62
N LEU A 457 4.81 -2.28 12.59
CA LEU A 457 5.96 -2.61 11.75
C LEU A 457 6.51 -1.37 11.04
N LEU A 458 5.64 -0.51 10.47
CA LEU A 458 6.04 0.76 9.87
C LEU A 458 6.70 1.70 10.90
N GLU A 459 6.17 1.79 12.11
CA GLU A 459 6.73 2.62 13.20
C GLU A 459 8.10 2.14 13.67
N HIS A 460 8.41 0.85 13.49
CA HIS A 460 9.74 0.28 13.72
C HIS A 460 10.68 0.44 12.51
N GLY A 461 10.25 1.12 11.45
CA GLY A 461 11.06 1.39 10.26
C GLY A 461 11.09 0.26 9.24
N TYR A 462 10.20 -0.73 9.35
CA TYR A 462 10.04 -1.78 8.35
C TYR A 462 9.02 -1.38 7.28
N PHE A 463 9.13 -1.95 6.09
CA PHE A 463 8.12 -1.84 5.03
C PHE A 463 7.15 -3.03 5.08
N ASN A 464 5.87 -2.77 4.86
CA ASN A 464 4.89 -3.82 4.58
C ASN A 464 4.76 -3.94 3.06
N VAL A 465 5.09 -5.10 2.52
CA VAL A 465 5.16 -5.32 1.07
C VAL A 465 3.94 -6.10 0.60
N PHE A 466 3.24 -5.54 -0.37
CA PHE A 466 2.20 -6.26 -1.10
C PHE A 466 2.79 -6.86 -2.38
N ILE A 467 2.68 -8.18 -2.56
CA ILE A 467 3.18 -8.89 -3.74
C ILE A 467 2.01 -9.41 -4.58
N PRO A 468 1.70 -8.75 -5.72
CA PRO A 468 0.49 -9.03 -6.49
C PRO A 468 0.54 -10.31 -7.32
N ASP A 469 1.71 -10.90 -7.54
CA ASP A 469 1.92 -12.15 -8.30
C ASP A 469 1.76 -13.43 -7.45
N VAL A 470 1.38 -13.25 -6.18
CA VAL A 470 0.86 -14.32 -5.32
C VAL A 470 -0.63 -14.11 -5.11
N GLU A 471 -1.42 -15.09 -5.48
CA GLU A 471 -2.87 -15.03 -5.54
C GLU A 471 -3.51 -16.17 -4.76
N LEU A 472 -4.53 -15.86 -3.96
CA LEU A 472 -5.39 -16.79 -3.25
C LEU A 472 -6.86 -16.37 -3.39
N TYR A 473 -7.77 -17.32 -3.28
CA TYR A 473 -9.17 -17.01 -2.94
C TYR A 473 -9.32 -16.85 -1.42
N HIS A 474 -10.22 -15.98 -1.01
CA HIS A 474 -10.69 -15.86 0.37
C HIS A 474 -12.22 -15.75 0.37
N TYR A 475 -12.87 -16.81 0.81
CA TYR A 475 -14.32 -17.01 0.69
C TYR A 475 -15.14 -16.32 1.80
N GLU A 476 -14.61 -15.25 2.34
CA GLU A 476 -15.11 -14.44 3.46
C GLU A 476 -16.64 -14.51 3.68
N SER A 477 -17.06 -14.44 4.93
CA SER A 477 -18.45 -14.29 5.40
C SER A 477 -19.34 -15.54 5.36
N LYS A 478 -18.81 -16.73 5.09
CA LYS A 478 -19.61 -17.96 5.18
C LYS A 478 -19.94 -18.32 6.63
N SER A 479 -19.01 -18.09 7.56
CA SER A 479 -19.13 -18.52 8.95
C SER A 479 -19.78 -17.49 9.88
N ARG A 480 -19.65 -16.19 9.61
CA ARG A 480 -20.13 -15.13 10.53
C ARG A 480 -21.44 -14.46 10.11
N GLY A 481 -21.76 -14.42 8.82
CA GLY A 481 -22.91 -13.66 8.34
C GLY A 481 -22.83 -12.15 8.65
N ILE A 482 -23.94 -11.44 8.45
CA ILE A 482 -24.07 -10.02 8.87
C ILE A 482 -24.34 -10.01 10.36
N ASP A 483 -23.42 -9.47 11.13
CA ASP A 483 -23.56 -9.31 12.59
C ASP A 483 -24.65 -8.28 12.88
N LYS A 484 -25.86 -8.77 13.15
CA LYS A 484 -27.02 -7.96 13.55
C LYS A 484 -27.16 -7.86 15.07
N ASP A 485 -26.29 -8.54 15.79
CA ASP A 485 -26.32 -8.53 17.26
C ASP A 485 -25.87 -7.15 17.78
N PRO A 486 -26.63 -6.51 18.66
CA PRO A 486 -26.26 -5.25 19.30
C PRO A 486 -24.88 -5.28 19.98
N LYS A 487 -24.45 -6.40 20.55
CA LYS A 487 -23.12 -6.55 21.17
C LYS A 487 -21.99 -6.51 20.13
N ALA A 488 -22.19 -7.12 18.97
CA ALA A 488 -21.22 -7.07 17.88
C ALA A 488 -21.08 -5.65 17.32
N VAL A 489 -22.17 -4.90 17.22
CA VAL A 489 -22.18 -3.49 16.85
C VAL A 489 -21.44 -2.64 17.89
N GLU A 490 -21.67 -2.87 19.17
CA GLU A 490 -20.98 -2.15 20.26
C GLU A 490 -19.47 -2.42 20.24
N ARG A 491 -19.06 -3.69 20.09
CA ARG A 491 -17.65 -4.08 19.89
C ARG A 491 -17.03 -3.37 18.69
N PHE A 492 -17.67 -3.47 17.52
CA PHE A 492 -17.19 -2.80 16.31
C PHE A 492 -16.97 -1.29 16.52
N MET A 493 -17.93 -0.62 17.16
CA MET A 493 -17.81 0.81 17.46
C MET A 493 -16.67 1.11 18.45
N SER A 494 -16.43 0.21 19.42
CA SER A 494 -15.29 0.32 20.33
C SER A 494 -13.96 0.21 19.58
N GLU A 495 -13.81 -0.78 18.70
CA GLU A 495 -12.59 -0.97 17.88
C GLU A 495 -12.37 0.20 16.89
N VAL A 496 -13.44 0.76 16.31
CA VAL A 496 -13.37 1.98 15.49
C VAL A 496 -12.92 3.19 16.31
N ASN A 497 -13.42 3.34 17.53
CA ASN A 497 -12.99 4.45 18.40
C ASN A 497 -11.53 4.28 18.83
N TYR A 498 -11.13 3.08 19.20
CA TYR A 498 -9.74 2.75 19.48
C TYR A 498 -8.83 3.15 18.31
N ALA A 499 -9.20 2.76 17.09
CA ALA A 499 -8.43 3.10 15.89
C ALA A 499 -8.33 4.61 15.65
N LYS A 500 -9.41 5.36 15.87
CA LYS A 500 -9.41 6.82 15.75
C LYS A 500 -8.52 7.52 16.78
N GLU A 501 -8.48 7.01 18.01
CA GLU A 501 -7.70 7.57 19.10
C GLU A 501 -6.20 7.26 18.94
N ASN A 502 -5.86 6.02 18.54
CA ASN A 502 -4.47 5.56 18.51
C ASN A 502 -3.78 5.75 17.17
N TYR A 503 -4.55 5.80 16.06
CA TYR A 503 -3.99 5.88 14.70
C TYR A 503 -4.34 7.18 13.97
N ALA A 504 -4.64 8.26 14.70
CA ALA A 504 -5.09 9.55 14.12
C ALA A 504 -4.18 10.05 12.99
N LYS A 505 -2.84 9.99 13.16
CA LYS A 505 -1.89 10.43 12.13
C LYS A 505 -2.03 9.65 10.82
N TRP A 506 -2.23 8.33 10.91
CA TRP A 506 -2.40 7.44 9.76
C TRP A 506 -3.75 7.64 9.07
N LEU A 507 -4.80 7.98 9.81
CA LEU A 507 -6.11 8.30 9.23
C LEU A 507 -6.08 9.59 8.42
N VAL A 508 -5.20 10.53 8.77
CA VAL A 508 -5.00 11.80 8.05
C VAL A 508 -4.16 11.58 6.81
N HIS A 509 -3.02 10.91 6.95
CA HIS A 509 -2.06 10.70 5.87
C HIS A 509 -1.67 9.23 5.73
N ASP A 510 -1.81 8.69 4.52
CA ASP A 510 -1.33 7.37 4.13
C ASP A 510 -0.08 7.56 3.27
N PRO A 511 1.10 7.10 3.70
CA PRO A 511 2.32 7.33 2.94
C PRO A 511 2.34 6.66 1.55
N PHE A 512 1.49 5.67 1.33
CA PHE A 512 1.43 4.95 0.06
C PHE A 512 0.18 5.27 -0.78
N TYR A 513 -0.57 6.31 -0.37
CA TYR A 513 -1.75 6.79 -1.10
C TYR A 513 -1.77 8.32 -1.17
N ASN A 514 -1.55 8.88 -2.35
CA ASN A 514 -1.36 10.31 -2.56
C ASN A 514 -2.56 11.16 -2.12
N ASP A 515 -2.29 12.27 -1.45
CA ASP A 515 -3.31 13.18 -0.90
C ASP A 515 -4.15 13.91 -1.97
N ASN A 516 -3.73 13.90 -3.24
CA ASN A 516 -4.54 14.41 -4.34
C ASN A 516 -5.70 13.48 -4.70
N PHE A 517 -5.71 12.24 -4.21
CA PHE A 517 -6.80 11.30 -4.44
C PHE A 517 -7.80 11.28 -3.28
N ASP A 518 -9.07 11.07 -3.63
CA ASP A 518 -10.09 10.79 -2.63
C ASP A 518 -9.90 9.39 -2.04
N LYS A 519 -9.83 9.31 -0.72
CA LYS A 519 -9.65 8.03 -0.03
C LYS A 519 -10.86 7.09 -0.12
N ASN A 520 -12.03 7.60 -0.53
CA ASN A 520 -13.26 6.81 -0.64
C ASN A 520 -13.53 6.34 -2.07
N TYR A 521 -13.03 7.06 -3.06
CA TYR A 521 -13.11 6.72 -4.47
C TYR A 521 -11.71 6.45 -4.99
N ASP A 522 -11.38 5.17 -5.11
CA ASP A 522 -10.06 4.75 -5.50
C ASP A 522 -9.52 5.54 -6.69
N TYR A 523 -8.46 6.31 -6.42
CA TYR A 523 -7.71 7.10 -7.40
C TYR A 523 -8.49 8.19 -8.17
N MET A 524 -9.61 8.66 -7.66
CA MET A 524 -10.27 9.87 -8.19
C MET A 524 -9.64 11.12 -7.57
N LEU A 525 -9.27 12.08 -8.42
CA LEU A 525 -8.72 13.36 -7.97
C LEU A 525 -9.75 14.18 -7.20
N ILE A 526 -9.31 14.79 -6.11
CA ILE A 526 -10.12 15.72 -5.32
C ILE A 526 -9.52 17.13 -5.33
N VAL A 527 -10.36 18.13 -5.19
CA VAL A 527 -9.90 19.47 -4.86
C VAL A 527 -9.58 19.48 -3.36
N GLY A 528 -8.34 19.73 -3.01
CA GLY A 528 -7.92 19.86 -1.63
C GLY A 528 -8.80 20.90 -0.91
N THR A 529 -9.53 20.47 0.10
CA THR A 529 -9.99 21.41 1.13
C THR A 529 -8.72 21.78 1.85
N GLY A 530 -8.21 23.01 1.60
CA GLY A 530 -7.01 23.50 2.25
C GLY A 530 -7.00 23.04 3.71
N SER A 531 -6.04 22.20 4.05
CA SER A 531 -5.72 21.91 5.43
C SER A 531 -5.15 23.19 6.01
N ASN A 532 -5.99 23.95 6.74
CA ASN A 532 -5.50 24.94 7.66
C ASN A 532 -4.71 24.29 8.77
#